data_5f9c6262f55dad8f5c5b1f7d7ce5bf12
#
_entry.id   5f9c6262f55dad8f5c5b1f7d7ce5bf12
#
_cell.length_a   1.000
_cell.length_b   1.000
_cell.length_c   1.000
_cell.angle_alpha   90.00
_cell.angle_beta   90.00
_cell.angle_gamma   90.00
#
_symmetry.space_group_name_H-M   'P 1'
#
loop_
_entity.id
_entity.type
_entity.pdbx_description
1 polymer ?
#
loop_
_entity_poly.entity_id
_entity_poly.type
_entity_poly.pdbx_seq_one_letter_code
_entity_poly.pdbx_strand_id
1 'polypeptide(L)'
;HLTEKKLLRLRDSHVNRLSVGVQSFDDGLLKRMDRYEKYGSGETIARRLKELRGVFDTLNADMIFNFPSQDLDMLKRDLDILTDIEAEQVTFYPLMISDMTRRKVVDALGNVNGGNEKRFYREIVRRLVPAYRFSSAWCFSRKGTMIDEYIVDYDEYAGLGSGSIGYLNGICYANTFHIPAYIDQVNRGRLPLMATRTFSLRDRVRYDFLMRLF
;
A
#
# COMPACT_ATOMS: atom_id res chain seq x y z
N HIS A 1 -9.89 -11.93 1.03
CA HIS A 1 -9.28 -11.92 2.38
C HIS A 1 -9.98 -11.00 3.38
N LEU A 2 -10.74 -10.02 2.95
CA LEU A 2 -11.55 -9.15 3.81
C LEU A 2 -12.90 -9.83 4.08
N THR A 3 -12.88 -10.84 4.96
CA THR A 3 -14.11 -11.46 5.43
C THR A 3 -14.75 -10.60 6.52
N GLU A 4 -16.07 -10.64 6.64
CA GLU A 4 -16.82 -9.90 7.67
C GLU A 4 -16.22 -10.12 9.09
N LYS A 5 -15.90 -11.36 9.42
CA LYS A 5 -15.25 -11.71 10.70
C LYS A 5 -13.92 -10.98 10.92
N LYS A 6 -13.10 -10.80 9.87
CA LYS A 6 -11.83 -10.07 9.98
C LYS A 6 -12.06 -8.57 10.11
N LEU A 7 -13.01 -8.03 9.36
CA LEU A 7 -13.36 -6.62 9.42
C LEU A 7 -13.88 -6.23 10.81
N LEU A 8 -14.75 -7.04 11.38
CA LEU A 8 -15.23 -6.86 12.77
C LEU A 8 -14.06 -6.87 13.76
N ARG A 9 -13.16 -7.85 13.65
CA ARG A 9 -11.98 -7.91 14.52
C ARG A 9 -11.06 -6.68 14.38
N LEU A 10 -10.84 -6.20 13.15
CA LEU A 10 -10.02 -5.00 12.94
C LEU A 10 -10.67 -3.77 13.58
N ARG A 11 -11.98 -3.60 13.41
CA ARG A 11 -12.73 -2.52 14.05
C ARG A 11 -12.69 -2.62 15.56
N ASP A 12 -12.93 -3.80 16.13
CA ASP A 12 -12.91 -4.03 17.59
C ASP A 12 -11.51 -3.85 18.18
N SER A 13 -10.46 -3.94 17.34
CA SER A 13 -9.06 -3.64 17.70
C SER A 13 -8.67 -2.17 17.45
N HIS A 14 -9.64 -1.28 17.28
CA HIS A 14 -9.44 0.16 17.04
C HIS A 14 -8.60 0.49 15.80
N VAL A 15 -8.60 -0.37 14.79
CA VAL A 15 -7.98 -0.06 13.50
C VAL A 15 -8.82 1.04 12.83
N ASN A 16 -8.21 2.19 12.60
CA ASN A 16 -8.87 3.35 12.00
C ASN A 16 -8.51 3.55 10.53
N ARG A 17 -7.38 3.00 10.05
CA ARG A 17 -6.97 3.04 8.65
C ARG A 17 -6.77 1.63 8.09
N LEU A 18 -7.44 1.34 6.99
CA LEU A 18 -7.28 0.09 6.24
C LEU A 18 -6.71 0.39 4.85
N SER A 19 -5.54 -0.18 4.55
CA SER A 19 -4.95 -0.15 3.21
C SER A 19 -5.16 -1.48 2.52
N VAL A 20 -5.65 -1.44 1.29
CA VAL A 20 -5.99 -2.62 0.50
C VAL A 20 -5.22 -2.61 -0.81
N GLY A 21 -4.31 -3.56 -0.99
CA GLY A 21 -3.59 -3.77 -2.24
C GLY A 21 -4.52 -4.29 -3.33
N VAL A 22 -4.97 -3.42 -4.22
CA VAL A 22 -5.81 -3.73 -5.38
C VAL A 22 -4.96 -4.00 -6.61
N GLN A 23 -4.03 -3.12 -6.86
CA GLN A 23 -3.07 -3.06 -7.96
C GLN A 23 -3.70 -2.61 -9.28
N SER A 24 -4.80 -3.18 -9.74
CA SER A 24 -5.60 -2.82 -10.90
C SER A 24 -6.98 -3.46 -10.78
N PHE A 25 -7.98 -2.92 -11.49
CA PHE A 25 -9.28 -3.55 -11.66
C PHE A 25 -9.39 -4.31 -13.01
N ASP A 26 -8.34 -4.29 -13.83
CA ASP A 26 -8.31 -5.05 -15.07
C ASP A 26 -8.12 -6.54 -14.81
N ASP A 27 -9.08 -7.36 -15.25
CA ASP A 27 -9.06 -8.80 -15.03
C ASP A 27 -7.87 -9.49 -15.69
N GLY A 28 -7.39 -8.97 -16.82
CA GLY A 28 -6.20 -9.49 -17.51
C GLY A 28 -4.93 -9.29 -16.69
N LEU A 29 -4.75 -8.11 -16.10
CA LEU A 29 -3.64 -7.83 -15.19
C LEU A 29 -3.77 -8.63 -13.90
N LEU A 30 -4.98 -8.73 -13.32
CA LEU A 30 -5.21 -9.53 -12.11
C LEU A 30 -4.85 -11.00 -12.31
N LYS A 31 -5.19 -11.58 -13.47
CA LYS A 31 -4.82 -12.97 -13.83
C LYS A 31 -3.31 -13.15 -13.94
N ARG A 32 -2.61 -12.24 -14.62
CA ARG A 32 -1.14 -12.29 -14.75
C ARG A 32 -0.40 -12.16 -13.42
N MET A 33 -1.01 -11.48 -12.44
CA MET A 33 -0.47 -11.32 -11.08
C MET A 33 -0.90 -12.42 -10.11
N ASP A 34 -1.56 -13.49 -10.57
CA ASP A 34 -2.13 -14.56 -9.72
C ASP A 34 -3.08 -14.03 -8.63
N ARG A 35 -3.81 -12.94 -8.95
CA ARG A 35 -4.73 -12.29 -8.00
C ARG A 35 -6.19 -12.60 -8.29
N TYR A 36 -6.55 -12.85 -9.55
CA TYR A 36 -7.93 -13.05 -9.98
C TYR A 36 -8.60 -14.22 -9.27
N GLU A 37 -8.00 -15.40 -9.27
CA GLU A 37 -8.55 -16.59 -8.61
C GLU A 37 -8.63 -16.41 -7.10
N LYS A 38 -7.73 -15.62 -6.53
CA LYS A 38 -7.60 -15.44 -5.09
C LYS A 38 -8.53 -14.37 -4.53
N TYR A 39 -8.80 -13.31 -5.30
CA TYR A 39 -9.51 -12.12 -4.82
C TYR A 39 -10.77 -11.80 -5.61
N GLY A 40 -10.97 -12.42 -6.75
CA GLY A 40 -12.08 -12.20 -7.67
C GLY A 40 -11.75 -11.22 -8.79
N SER A 41 -12.76 -10.94 -9.62
CA SER A 41 -12.68 -9.95 -10.70
C SER A 41 -12.51 -8.53 -10.17
N GLY A 42 -12.08 -7.61 -11.03
CA GLY A 42 -12.03 -6.18 -10.74
C GLY A 42 -13.36 -5.63 -10.23
N GLU A 43 -14.47 -6.05 -10.83
CA GLU A 43 -15.82 -5.70 -10.38
C GLU A 43 -16.10 -6.19 -8.96
N THR A 44 -15.72 -7.43 -8.64
CA THR A 44 -15.87 -8.00 -7.29
C THR A 44 -15.05 -7.23 -6.26
N ILE A 45 -13.81 -6.86 -6.61
CA ILE A 45 -12.94 -6.07 -5.76
C ILE A 45 -13.54 -4.67 -5.55
N ALA A 46 -13.98 -4.01 -6.60
CA ALA A 46 -14.59 -2.69 -6.54
C ALA A 46 -15.85 -2.66 -5.65
N ARG A 47 -16.74 -3.64 -5.82
CA ARG A 47 -17.93 -3.78 -4.98
C ARG A 47 -17.57 -3.93 -3.51
N ARG A 48 -16.60 -4.79 -3.18
CA ARG A 48 -16.14 -4.99 -1.80
C ARG A 48 -15.53 -3.73 -1.20
N LEU A 49 -14.80 -2.94 -1.97
CA LEU A 49 -14.26 -1.66 -1.50
C LEU A 49 -15.39 -0.67 -1.21
N LYS A 50 -16.43 -0.61 -2.06
CA LYS A 50 -17.62 0.22 -1.79
C LYS A 50 -18.33 -0.16 -0.49
N GLU A 51 -18.45 -1.46 -0.20
CA GLU A 51 -19.03 -1.97 1.05
C GLU A 51 -18.22 -1.58 2.29
N LEU A 52 -16.91 -1.29 2.13
CA LEU A 52 -16.02 -0.88 3.22
C LEU A 52 -16.00 0.63 3.47
N ARG A 53 -16.63 1.41 2.60
CA ARG A 53 -16.68 2.85 2.75
C ARG A 53 -17.35 3.24 4.07
N GLY A 54 -16.69 4.09 4.85
CA GLY A 54 -17.18 4.54 6.16
C GLY A 54 -17.10 3.51 7.29
N VAL A 55 -16.58 2.29 7.03
CA VAL A 55 -16.32 1.29 8.08
C VAL A 55 -15.07 1.65 8.88
N PHE A 56 -14.09 2.27 8.23
CA PHE A 56 -12.86 2.81 8.81
C PHE A 56 -12.79 4.31 8.55
N ASP A 57 -12.05 5.04 9.37
CA ASP A 57 -11.85 6.48 9.18
C ASP A 57 -11.15 6.78 7.85
N THR A 58 -10.28 5.87 7.43
CA THR A 58 -9.57 5.95 6.15
C THR A 58 -9.51 4.58 5.49
N LEU A 59 -10.11 4.46 4.32
CA LEU A 59 -9.90 3.36 3.38
C LEU A 59 -8.93 3.82 2.30
N ASN A 60 -7.79 3.15 2.19
CA ASN A 60 -6.81 3.38 1.13
C ASN A 60 -6.83 2.23 0.13
N ALA A 61 -6.85 2.55 -1.16
CA ALA A 61 -6.67 1.61 -2.25
C ALA A 61 -5.25 1.77 -2.85
N ASP A 62 -4.42 0.73 -2.72
CA ASP A 62 -3.09 0.70 -3.32
C ASP A 62 -3.17 0.18 -4.74
N MET A 63 -2.75 1.02 -5.67
CA MET A 63 -2.75 0.76 -7.10
C MET A 63 -1.33 0.74 -7.65
N ILE A 64 -1.14 0.01 -8.74
CA ILE A 64 0.11 0.04 -9.49
C ILE A 64 -0.19 0.53 -10.91
N PHE A 65 0.68 1.37 -11.44
CA PHE A 65 0.62 1.80 -12.82
C PHE A 65 1.91 1.49 -13.57
N ASN A 66 1.90 1.69 -14.89
CA ASN A 66 3.01 1.40 -15.78
C ASN A 66 3.34 -0.10 -15.90
N PHE A 67 2.30 -0.95 -15.88
CA PHE A 67 2.49 -2.35 -16.30
C PHE A 67 2.87 -2.41 -17.79
N PRO A 68 3.70 -3.38 -18.21
CA PRO A 68 4.17 -3.49 -19.59
C PRO A 68 3.06 -3.52 -20.64
N SER A 69 1.93 -4.15 -20.32
CA SER A 69 0.77 -4.27 -21.18
C SER A 69 -0.35 -3.27 -20.89
N GLN A 70 -0.14 -2.34 -19.97
CA GLN A 70 -1.14 -1.33 -19.63
C GLN A 70 -1.11 -0.21 -20.66
N ASP A 71 -2.27 0.12 -21.19
CA ASP A 71 -2.49 1.31 -21.97
C ASP A 71 -3.17 2.42 -21.12
N LEU A 72 -3.34 3.59 -21.72
CA LEU A 72 -3.92 4.73 -21.03
C LEU A 72 -5.42 4.52 -20.73
N ASP A 73 -6.13 3.77 -21.55
CA ASP A 73 -7.56 3.54 -21.36
C ASP A 73 -7.82 2.51 -20.26
N MET A 74 -6.93 1.53 -20.08
CA MET A 74 -6.93 0.67 -18.89
C MET A 74 -6.74 1.48 -17.61
N LEU A 75 -5.76 2.38 -17.59
CA LEU A 75 -5.52 3.26 -16.45
C LEU A 75 -6.72 4.18 -16.18
N LYS A 76 -7.34 4.74 -17.20
CA LYS A 76 -8.53 5.58 -17.04
C LYS A 76 -9.70 4.81 -16.45
N ARG A 77 -9.92 3.55 -16.87
CA ARG A 77 -10.95 2.68 -16.27
C ARG A 77 -10.68 2.43 -14.78
N ASP A 78 -9.44 2.16 -14.40
CA ASP A 78 -9.07 2.03 -12.99
C ASP A 78 -9.39 3.31 -12.21
N LEU A 79 -9.07 4.48 -12.77
CA LEU A 79 -9.36 5.78 -12.15
C LEU A 79 -10.86 6.08 -12.06
N ASP A 80 -11.65 5.71 -13.07
CA ASP A 80 -13.11 5.88 -13.05
C ASP A 80 -13.74 5.02 -11.94
N ILE A 81 -13.30 3.77 -11.80
CA ILE A 81 -13.75 2.88 -10.74
C ILE A 81 -13.37 3.44 -9.35
N LEU A 82 -12.15 3.92 -9.17
CA LEU A 82 -11.71 4.53 -7.91
C LEU A 82 -12.51 5.78 -7.55
N THR A 83 -12.83 6.62 -8.55
CA THR A 83 -13.64 7.81 -8.35
C THR A 83 -15.05 7.43 -7.89
N ASP A 84 -15.60 6.35 -8.44
CA ASP A 84 -16.93 5.83 -8.09
C ASP A 84 -16.96 5.12 -6.72
N ILE A 85 -15.86 4.49 -6.31
CA ILE A 85 -15.69 3.92 -4.95
C ILE A 85 -15.63 5.03 -3.90
N GLU A 86 -15.08 6.21 -4.26
CA GLU A 86 -14.84 7.33 -3.36
C GLU A 86 -14.00 6.98 -2.11
N ALA A 87 -12.98 6.12 -2.27
CA ALA A 87 -12.04 5.81 -1.20
C ALA A 87 -11.45 7.11 -0.60
N GLU A 88 -11.23 7.14 0.71
CA GLU A 88 -10.66 8.31 1.39
C GLU A 88 -9.22 8.58 0.95
N GLN A 89 -8.46 7.52 0.64
CA GLN A 89 -7.11 7.60 0.09
C GLN A 89 -6.93 6.67 -1.11
N VAL A 90 -6.05 7.08 -2.00
CA VAL A 90 -5.61 6.26 -3.13
C VAL A 90 -4.10 6.43 -3.26
N THR A 91 -3.37 5.31 -3.31
CA THR A 91 -1.93 5.33 -3.54
C THR A 91 -1.62 4.69 -4.88
N PHE A 92 -0.87 5.38 -5.73
CA PHE A 92 -0.45 4.89 -7.04
C PHE A 92 1.07 4.75 -7.10
N TYR A 93 1.58 3.52 -7.09
CA TYR A 93 3.00 3.25 -7.28
C TYR A 93 3.30 2.91 -8.74
N PRO A 94 4.42 3.41 -9.31
CA PRO A 94 4.91 2.84 -10.56
C PRO A 94 5.30 1.38 -10.34
N LEU A 95 5.16 0.53 -11.35
CA LEU A 95 5.64 -0.84 -11.25
C LEU A 95 7.16 -0.85 -11.05
N MET A 96 7.57 -1.11 -9.81
CA MET A 96 8.98 -1.22 -9.44
C MET A 96 9.46 -2.67 -9.54
N ILE A 97 10.64 -2.85 -10.11
CA ILE A 97 11.27 -4.15 -10.26
C ILE A 97 12.57 -4.16 -9.49
N SER A 98 12.66 -5.00 -8.46
CA SER A 98 13.93 -5.29 -7.78
C SER A 98 14.68 -6.40 -8.52
N ASP A 99 16.00 -6.48 -8.33
CA ASP A 99 16.80 -7.56 -8.92
C ASP A 99 16.32 -8.95 -8.49
N MET A 100 15.82 -9.07 -7.25
CA MET A 100 15.27 -10.33 -6.71
C MET A 100 13.96 -10.75 -7.38
N THR A 101 13.14 -9.80 -7.82
CA THR A 101 11.82 -10.06 -8.41
C THR A 101 11.80 -9.95 -9.92
N ARG A 102 12.86 -9.42 -10.55
CA ARG A 102 12.96 -9.11 -11.98
C ARG A 102 12.46 -10.26 -12.85
N ARG A 103 13.03 -11.46 -12.66
CA ARG A 103 12.69 -12.61 -13.47
C ARG A 103 11.20 -12.94 -13.40
N LYS A 104 10.64 -13.03 -12.19
CA LYS A 104 9.21 -13.33 -11.98
C LYS A 104 8.30 -12.26 -12.59
N VAL A 105 8.66 -10.99 -12.44
CA VAL A 105 7.87 -9.88 -13.00
C VAL A 105 7.91 -9.87 -14.51
N VAL A 106 9.10 -10.07 -15.10
CA VAL A 106 9.27 -10.12 -16.57
C VAL A 106 8.55 -11.32 -17.17
N ASP A 107 8.64 -12.49 -16.53
CA ASP A 107 7.96 -13.72 -17.01
C ASP A 107 6.43 -13.57 -16.95
N ALA A 108 5.89 -12.92 -15.91
CA ALA A 108 4.45 -12.77 -15.72
C ALA A 108 3.86 -11.57 -16.48
N LEU A 109 4.55 -10.44 -16.51
CA LEU A 109 4.01 -9.15 -16.95
C LEU A 109 4.71 -8.59 -18.19
N GLY A 110 5.90 -9.08 -18.53
CA GLY A 110 6.75 -8.57 -19.61
C GLY A 110 7.75 -7.51 -19.15
N ASN A 111 8.53 -6.97 -20.11
CA ASN A 111 9.54 -5.95 -19.83
C ASN A 111 8.89 -4.59 -19.55
N VAL A 112 9.25 -3.97 -18.43
CA VAL A 112 8.78 -2.63 -18.07
C VAL A 112 9.44 -1.59 -18.96
N ASN A 113 8.63 -0.74 -19.56
CA ASN A 113 9.09 0.41 -20.34
C ASN A 113 8.85 1.70 -19.54
N GLY A 114 9.90 2.38 -19.08
CA GLY A 114 9.81 3.64 -18.36
C GLY A 114 9.26 4.82 -19.18
N GLY A 115 9.13 4.68 -20.50
CA GLY A 115 8.70 5.76 -21.38
C GLY A 115 7.26 6.27 -21.14
N ASN A 116 6.39 5.43 -20.59
CA ASN A 116 4.99 5.79 -20.33
C ASN A 116 4.75 6.31 -18.91
N GLU A 117 5.67 6.14 -17.99
CA GLU A 117 5.48 6.47 -16.57
C GLU A 117 5.04 7.92 -16.36
N LYS A 118 5.76 8.87 -16.95
CA LYS A 118 5.41 10.29 -16.87
C LYS A 118 4.03 10.62 -17.45
N ARG A 119 3.64 9.94 -18.54
CA ARG A 119 2.33 10.13 -19.19
C ARG A 119 1.21 9.59 -18.30
N PHE A 120 1.40 8.42 -17.72
CA PHE A 120 0.42 7.79 -16.83
C PHE A 120 0.28 8.59 -15.53
N TYR A 121 1.39 9.01 -14.93
CA TYR A 121 1.35 9.83 -13.72
C TYR A 121 0.63 11.17 -13.94
N ARG A 122 0.84 11.83 -15.07
CA ARG A 122 0.08 13.05 -15.42
C ARG A 122 -1.42 12.79 -15.49
N GLU A 123 -1.84 11.66 -16.05
CA GLU A 123 -3.26 11.30 -16.11
C GLU A 123 -3.84 11.02 -14.73
N ILE A 124 -3.09 10.32 -13.87
CA ILE A 124 -3.47 10.08 -12.47
C ILE A 124 -3.70 11.41 -11.75
N VAL A 125 -2.72 12.31 -11.80
CA VAL A 125 -2.81 13.64 -11.17
C VAL A 125 -4.01 14.42 -11.72
N ARG A 126 -4.17 14.48 -13.06
CA ARG A 126 -5.27 15.20 -13.71
C ARG A 126 -6.65 14.71 -13.24
N ARG A 127 -6.80 13.42 -13.01
CA ARG A 127 -8.08 12.80 -12.63
C ARG A 127 -8.36 12.87 -11.13
N LEU A 128 -7.34 12.75 -10.29
CA LEU A 128 -7.50 12.69 -8.84
C LEU A 128 -7.52 14.08 -8.17
N VAL A 129 -6.65 14.99 -8.57
CA VAL A 129 -6.51 16.31 -7.91
C VAL A 129 -7.79 17.14 -7.80
N PRO A 130 -8.79 17.08 -8.72
CA PRO A 130 -10.06 17.75 -8.49
C PRO A 130 -10.80 17.33 -7.21
N ALA A 131 -10.63 16.06 -6.76
CA ALA A 131 -11.31 15.49 -5.59
C ALA A 131 -10.36 15.12 -4.44
N TYR A 132 -9.08 15.03 -4.71
CA TYR A 132 -8.03 14.62 -3.77
C TYR A 132 -6.92 15.65 -3.71
N ARG A 133 -6.23 15.70 -2.56
CA ARG A 133 -4.99 16.45 -2.36
C ARG A 133 -3.82 15.49 -2.27
N PHE A 134 -2.63 15.95 -2.64
CA PHE A 134 -1.41 15.19 -2.40
C PHE A 134 -1.19 15.00 -0.89
N SER A 135 -0.98 13.77 -0.45
CA SER A 135 -0.44 13.44 0.86
C SER A 135 1.05 13.09 0.76
N SER A 136 1.46 12.49 -0.36
CA SER A 136 2.86 12.30 -0.74
C SER A 136 2.96 12.29 -2.27
N ALA A 137 4.14 12.03 -2.82
CA ALA A 137 4.33 11.93 -4.27
C ALA A 137 3.42 10.88 -4.94
N TRP A 138 3.02 9.85 -4.20
CA TRP A 138 2.26 8.71 -4.71
C TRP A 138 0.88 8.56 -4.06
N CYS A 139 0.62 9.28 -2.97
CA CYS A 139 -0.61 9.17 -2.18
C CYS A 139 -1.49 10.40 -2.36
N PHE A 140 -2.77 10.16 -2.58
CA PHE A 140 -3.80 11.17 -2.77
C PHE A 140 -4.89 10.96 -1.74
N SER A 141 -5.27 12.00 -0.97
CA SER A 141 -6.25 11.92 0.10
C SER A 141 -7.37 12.95 -0.06
N ARG A 142 -8.60 12.55 0.23
CA ARG A 142 -9.76 13.45 0.29
C ARG A 142 -9.80 14.25 1.59
N LYS A 143 -9.31 13.66 2.66
CA LYS A 143 -9.22 14.27 3.99
C LYS A 143 -7.80 14.80 4.21
N GLY A 144 -7.65 15.89 4.96
CA GLY A 144 -6.36 16.51 5.23
C GLY A 144 -5.44 15.75 6.19
N THR A 145 -5.71 14.48 6.45
CA THR A 145 -4.87 13.61 7.28
C THR A 145 -3.76 13.02 6.43
N MET A 146 -2.53 13.35 6.77
CA MET A 146 -1.33 12.89 6.10
C MET A 146 -0.82 11.56 6.69
N ILE A 147 -1.66 10.52 6.73
CA ILE A 147 -1.18 9.19 7.08
C ILE A 147 -0.98 8.42 5.78
N ASP A 148 0.25 8.28 5.37
CA ASP A 148 0.70 7.40 4.30
C ASP A 148 1.41 6.18 4.89
N GLU A 149 1.75 5.20 4.05
CA GLU A 149 2.51 4.01 4.43
C GLU A 149 3.89 4.37 5.02
N TYR A 150 4.45 5.51 4.60
CA TYR A 150 5.77 6.00 5.01
C TYR A 150 5.74 7.25 5.89
N ILE A 151 4.59 7.92 5.99
CA ILE A 151 4.42 9.14 6.78
C ILE A 151 3.46 8.81 7.91
N VAL A 152 3.99 8.76 9.12
CA VAL A 152 3.20 8.63 10.35
C VAL A 152 3.12 10.00 10.99
N ASP A 153 1.93 10.39 11.47
CA ASP A 153 1.72 11.64 12.20
C ASP A 153 2.50 11.69 13.53
N TYR A 154 3.19 10.58 13.86
CA TYR A 154 3.93 10.41 15.10
C TYR A 154 5.41 10.20 14.82
N ASP A 155 6.26 10.82 15.62
CA ASP A 155 7.71 10.66 15.54
C ASP A 155 8.15 9.21 15.84
N GLU A 156 7.31 8.45 16.53
CA GLU A 156 7.56 7.06 16.92
C GLU A 156 6.35 6.17 16.61
N TYR A 157 6.60 4.94 16.19
CA TYR A 157 5.55 3.98 15.89
C TYR A 157 6.00 2.54 16.14
N ALA A 158 5.03 1.69 16.51
CA ALA A 158 5.24 0.26 16.68
C ALA A 158 4.82 -0.51 15.43
N GLY A 159 5.76 -1.25 14.86
CA GLY A 159 5.48 -2.19 13.78
C GLY A 159 4.97 -3.52 14.34
N LEU A 160 3.74 -3.92 14.00
CA LEU A 160 3.15 -5.20 14.38
C LEU A 160 2.93 -6.07 13.14
N GLY A 161 3.20 -7.36 13.27
CA GLY A 161 3.07 -8.33 12.19
C GLY A 161 4.41 -8.78 11.61
N SER A 162 4.38 -9.88 10.86
CA SER A 162 5.56 -10.42 10.17
C SER A 162 6.06 -9.44 9.10
N GLY A 163 7.35 -9.12 9.12
CA GLY A 163 8.00 -8.20 8.18
C GLY A 163 7.74 -6.71 8.46
N SER A 164 7.00 -6.35 9.51
CA SER A 164 6.78 -4.95 9.86
C SER A 164 8.04 -4.31 10.45
N ILE A 165 8.16 -3.01 10.25
CA ILE A 165 9.23 -2.17 10.80
C ILE A 165 8.61 -1.23 11.84
N GLY A 166 9.34 -0.95 12.92
CA GLY A 166 8.96 0.03 13.92
C GLY A 166 10.14 0.90 14.32
N TYR A 167 9.82 2.08 14.86
CA TYR A 167 10.79 3.03 15.38
C TYR A 167 10.32 3.54 16.73
N LEU A 168 11.03 3.19 17.80
CA LEU A 168 10.69 3.56 19.17
C LEU A 168 11.96 3.97 19.94
N ASN A 169 11.92 5.10 20.60
CA ASN A 169 13.01 5.61 21.44
C ASN A 169 14.39 5.59 20.77
N GLY A 170 14.41 5.93 19.46
CA GLY A 170 15.64 5.91 18.66
C GLY A 170 16.15 4.52 18.28
N ILE A 171 15.34 3.49 18.45
CA ILE A 171 15.64 2.14 18.01
C ILE A 171 14.73 1.80 16.82
N CYS A 172 15.34 1.59 15.66
CA CYS A 172 14.66 1.04 14.50
C CYS A 172 14.75 -0.48 14.58
N TYR A 173 13.63 -1.17 14.39
CA TYR A 173 13.58 -2.63 14.42
C TYR A 173 12.74 -3.18 13.26
N ALA A 174 13.04 -4.40 12.87
CA ALA A 174 12.26 -5.17 11.90
C ALA A 174 11.88 -6.52 12.49
N ASN A 175 10.61 -6.89 12.34
CA ASN A 175 10.12 -8.22 12.66
C ASN A 175 10.50 -9.21 11.56
N THR A 176 10.63 -10.50 11.94
CA THR A 176 10.93 -11.54 10.96
C THR A 176 9.89 -11.62 9.84
N PHE A 177 10.36 -11.79 8.61
CA PHE A 177 9.50 -12.04 7.44
C PHE A 177 8.95 -13.47 7.38
N HIS A 178 9.52 -14.40 8.17
CA HIS A 178 9.10 -15.80 8.18
C HIS A 178 7.90 -15.97 9.11
N ILE A 179 6.69 -16.08 8.53
CA ILE A 179 5.42 -16.13 9.27
C ILE A 179 5.40 -17.22 10.37
N PRO A 180 5.81 -18.49 10.13
CA PRO A 180 5.85 -19.49 11.20
C PRO A 180 6.73 -19.10 12.38
N ALA A 181 7.91 -18.52 12.11
CA ALA A 181 8.82 -18.05 13.17
C ALA A 181 8.23 -16.87 13.94
N TYR A 182 7.54 -15.96 13.24
CA TYR A 182 6.81 -14.87 13.88
C TYR A 182 5.78 -15.40 14.88
N ILE A 183 4.93 -16.32 14.44
CA ILE A 183 3.89 -16.94 15.27
C ILE A 183 4.50 -17.67 16.48
N ASP A 184 5.55 -18.45 16.28
CA ASP A 184 6.23 -19.19 17.36
C ASP A 184 6.79 -18.24 18.42
N GLN A 185 7.49 -17.16 18.03
CA GLN A 185 8.04 -16.18 18.96
C GLN A 185 6.94 -15.48 19.77
N VAL A 186 5.87 -15.02 19.09
CA VAL A 186 4.74 -14.36 19.75
C VAL A 186 4.05 -15.30 20.75
N ASN A 187 3.83 -16.56 20.38
CA ASN A 187 3.20 -17.56 21.26
C ASN A 187 4.07 -17.87 22.51
N ARG A 188 5.40 -17.67 22.41
CA ARG A 188 6.34 -17.78 23.54
C ARG A 188 6.50 -16.50 24.35
N GLY A 189 5.72 -15.46 24.05
CA GLY A 189 5.84 -14.15 24.70
C GLY A 189 7.13 -13.40 24.37
N ARG A 190 7.75 -13.69 23.22
CA ARG A 190 8.99 -13.06 22.76
C ARG A 190 8.69 -12.08 21.62
N LEU A 191 9.50 -11.02 21.53
CA LEU A 191 9.47 -10.12 20.39
C LEU A 191 10.03 -10.84 19.15
N PRO A 192 9.31 -10.88 18.02
CA PRO A 192 9.72 -11.62 16.84
C PRO A 192 10.73 -10.84 15.98
N LEU A 193 11.74 -10.28 16.61
CA LEU A 193 12.70 -9.38 15.97
C LEU A 193 13.69 -10.16 15.10
N MET A 194 13.90 -9.69 13.88
CA MET A 194 14.93 -10.13 12.96
C MET A 194 16.17 -9.24 13.05
N ALA A 195 15.97 -7.94 13.18
CA ALA A 195 17.05 -6.95 13.23
C ALA A 195 16.64 -5.75 14.09
N THR A 196 17.64 -5.16 14.73
CA THR A 196 17.50 -3.90 15.48
C THR A 196 18.70 -3.00 15.19
N ARG A 197 18.48 -1.70 15.18
CA ARG A 197 19.52 -0.69 15.08
C ARG A 197 19.22 0.49 15.99
N THR A 198 20.11 0.76 16.92
CA THR A 198 20.06 1.99 17.71
C THR A 198 20.63 3.13 16.89
N PHE A 199 19.85 4.18 16.74
CA PHE A 199 20.25 5.39 16.00
C PHE A 199 21.08 6.30 16.90
N SER A 200 22.23 6.75 16.38
CA SER A 200 22.97 7.86 16.95
C SER A 200 22.15 9.16 16.84
N LEU A 201 22.49 10.21 17.58
CA LEU A 201 21.83 11.53 17.43
C LEU A 201 21.84 12.00 15.98
N ARG A 202 22.95 11.82 15.26
CA ARG A 202 23.05 12.14 13.84
C ARG A 202 22.09 11.35 12.97
N ASP A 203 21.89 10.04 13.24
CA ASP A 203 20.95 9.21 12.50
C ASP A 203 19.50 9.61 12.79
N ARG A 204 19.18 9.98 14.05
CA ARG A 204 17.85 10.49 14.42
C ARG A 204 17.51 11.78 13.70
N VAL A 205 18.42 12.74 13.65
CA VAL A 205 18.24 14.00 12.92
C VAL A 205 18.03 13.75 11.41
N ARG A 206 18.80 12.83 10.82
CA ARG A 206 18.64 12.45 9.41
C ARG A 206 17.30 11.77 9.15
N TYR A 207 16.89 10.91 10.04
CA TYR A 207 15.60 10.21 9.96
C TYR A 207 14.45 11.19 10.04
N ASP A 208 14.43 12.06 11.06
CA ASP A 208 13.41 13.10 11.23
C ASP A 208 13.34 14.04 10.01
N PHE A 209 14.50 14.48 9.52
CA PHE A 209 14.54 15.29 8.30
C PHE A 209 13.98 14.56 7.09
N LEU A 210 14.32 13.27 6.90
CA LEU A 210 13.80 12.47 5.80
C LEU A 210 12.28 12.32 5.88
N MET A 211 11.75 12.00 7.07
CA MET A 211 10.32 11.81 7.28
C MET A 211 9.50 13.10 7.08
N ARG A 212 10.11 14.28 7.26
CA ARG A 212 9.45 15.58 7.02
C ARG A 212 9.57 16.08 5.58
N LEU A 213 10.41 15.46 4.76
CA LEU A 213 10.55 15.78 3.33
C LEU A 213 9.55 15.02 2.45
N PHE A 214 9.02 13.92 2.93
CA PHE A 214 8.01 13.12 2.24
C PHE A 214 6.61 13.61 2.55
#